data_97d5fef3ba2a531194512bbfdd7ef6c2
#
_entry.id   97d5fef3ba2a531194512bbfdd7ef6c2
#
_cell.length_a   1.000
_cell.length_b   1.000
_cell.length_c   1.000
_cell.angle_alpha   90.00
_cell.angle_beta   90.00
_cell.angle_gamma   90.00
#
_symmetry.space_group_name_H-M   'P 1'
#
loop_
_entity.id
_entity.type
_entity.pdbx_description
1 polymer ?
#
loop_
_entity_poly.entity_id
_entity_poly.type
_entity_poly.pdbx_seq_one_letter_code
_entity_poly.pdbx_strand_id
1 'polypeptide(L)'
;MSRSADPFRIDGDRAFGPGIYDMKGGAYLAYHAFRQTCALGARPPLGITHLFVSDEEIGSPTSRELIEAEGRKAKYVLVTEPARDGGKIVTGRKGVARFEIFIKGVPSHSGTRPQDGRSAVRELGNVIQALEAMNDVSRGVSVNVGVVRG
;
A
#
# COMPACT_ATOMS: atom_id res chain seq x y z
N MET A 1 8.05 8.63 -7.49
CA MET A 1 8.55 7.44 -8.24
C MET A 1 9.57 7.90 -9.24
N SER A 2 10.82 7.43 -9.16
CA SER A 2 11.80 7.68 -10.22
C SER A 2 11.29 6.98 -11.49
N ARG A 3 11.26 7.69 -12.60
CA ARG A 3 11.04 7.06 -13.91
C ARG A 3 12.15 6.04 -14.09
N SER A 4 11.85 4.75 -13.95
CA SER A 4 12.82 3.72 -14.22
C SER A 4 13.22 3.84 -15.70
N ALA A 5 14.50 3.76 -15.97
CA ALA A 5 15.03 3.79 -17.32
C ALA A 5 14.69 2.51 -18.12
N ASP A 6 13.85 1.63 -17.60
CA ASP A 6 13.47 0.35 -18.23
C ASP A 6 12.24 0.55 -19.11
N PRO A 7 12.41 0.62 -20.44
CA PRO A 7 11.31 0.80 -21.36
C PRO A 7 10.40 -0.43 -21.37
N PHE A 8 9.16 -0.25 -21.86
CA PHE A 8 8.29 -1.38 -22.13
C PHE A 8 8.96 -2.39 -23.07
N ARG A 9 8.97 -3.66 -22.70
CA ARG A 9 9.47 -4.76 -23.54
C ARG A 9 8.66 -6.03 -23.31
N ILE A 10 8.66 -6.88 -24.32
CA ILE A 10 8.11 -8.23 -24.25
C ILE A 10 9.27 -9.21 -24.36
N ASP A 11 9.29 -10.22 -23.49
CA ASP A 11 10.26 -11.30 -23.49
C ASP A 11 9.51 -12.62 -23.29
N GLY A 12 9.40 -13.39 -24.37
CA GLY A 12 8.58 -14.60 -24.41
C GLY A 12 7.11 -14.29 -24.12
N ASP A 13 6.58 -14.87 -23.06
CA ASP A 13 5.20 -14.70 -22.58
C ASP A 13 5.06 -13.59 -21.53
N ARG A 14 6.13 -12.84 -21.27
CA ARG A 14 6.17 -11.80 -20.24
C ARG A 14 6.28 -10.40 -20.81
N ALA A 15 5.55 -9.47 -20.21
CA ALA A 15 5.64 -8.05 -20.49
C ALA A 15 6.26 -7.31 -19.28
N PHE A 16 7.22 -6.44 -19.56
CA PHE A 16 7.93 -5.64 -18.56
C PHE A 16 7.72 -4.17 -18.83
N GLY A 17 7.61 -3.37 -17.80
CA GLY A 17 7.51 -1.92 -17.90
C GLY A 17 6.98 -1.27 -16.63
N PRO A 18 7.18 0.04 -16.46
CA PRO A 18 6.78 0.76 -15.26
C PRO A 18 5.26 0.66 -15.01
N GLY A 19 4.88 0.14 -13.84
CA GLY A 19 3.49 0.04 -13.39
C GLY A 19 2.63 -0.95 -14.18
N ILE A 20 3.20 -1.85 -14.99
CA ILE A 20 2.43 -2.86 -15.74
C ILE A 20 1.69 -3.78 -14.80
N TYR A 21 2.41 -4.31 -13.80
CA TYR A 21 1.85 -5.24 -12.84
C TYR A 21 0.97 -4.52 -11.83
N ASP A 22 1.44 -3.41 -11.31
CA ASP A 22 0.77 -2.58 -10.33
C ASP A 22 0.54 -1.18 -10.92
N MET A 23 -0.68 -0.87 -11.39
CA MET A 23 -1.69 -1.89 -11.77
C MET A 23 -2.29 -1.57 -13.15
N LYS A 24 -1.48 -1.07 -14.11
CA LYS A 24 -1.96 -0.72 -15.46
C LYS A 24 -2.61 -1.91 -16.16
N GLY A 25 -2.07 -3.11 -15.98
CA GLY A 25 -2.64 -4.34 -16.54
C GLY A 25 -4.05 -4.60 -16.04
N GLY A 26 -4.27 -4.54 -14.72
CA GLY A 26 -5.58 -4.72 -14.10
C GLY A 26 -6.58 -3.64 -14.52
N ALA A 27 -6.16 -2.39 -14.55
CA ALA A 27 -7.00 -1.28 -15.01
C ALA A 27 -7.43 -1.45 -16.48
N TYR A 28 -6.51 -1.88 -17.34
CA TYR A 28 -6.82 -2.16 -18.75
C TYR A 28 -7.78 -3.35 -18.92
N LEU A 29 -7.56 -4.43 -18.14
CA LEU A 29 -8.44 -5.60 -18.18
C LEU A 29 -9.88 -5.24 -17.79
N ALA A 30 -10.06 -4.46 -16.72
CA ALA A 30 -11.38 -4.00 -16.29
C ALA A 30 -12.08 -3.15 -17.37
N TYR A 31 -11.35 -2.20 -17.95
CA TYR A 31 -11.85 -1.36 -19.02
C TYR A 31 -12.23 -2.18 -20.28
N HIS A 32 -11.38 -3.13 -20.66
CA HIS A 32 -11.63 -3.99 -21.82
C HIS A 32 -12.83 -4.91 -21.62
N ALA A 33 -12.97 -5.51 -20.45
CA ALA A 33 -14.12 -6.33 -20.08
C ALA A 33 -15.43 -5.51 -20.14
N PHE A 34 -15.41 -4.28 -19.62
CA PHE A 34 -16.54 -3.36 -19.73
C PHE A 34 -16.91 -3.07 -21.19
N ARG A 35 -15.93 -2.72 -22.01
CA ARG A 35 -16.15 -2.47 -23.45
C ARG A 35 -16.74 -3.69 -24.17
N GLN A 36 -16.23 -4.88 -23.91
CA GLN A 36 -16.76 -6.11 -24.52
C GLN A 36 -18.20 -6.37 -24.09
N THR A 37 -18.52 -6.18 -22.83
CA THR A 37 -19.89 -6.32 -22.31
C THR A 37 -20.86 -5.41 -23.07
N CYS A 38 -20.47 -4.15 -23.28
CA CYS A 38 -21.25 -3.20 -24.06
C CYS A 38 -21.38 -3.62 -25.55
N ALA A 39 -20.29 -4.06 -26.17
CA ALA A 39 -20.25 -4.43 -27.59
C ALA A 39 -21.09 -5.68 -27.90
N LEU A 40 -21.18 -6.61 -26.97
CA LEU A 40 -22.03 -7.80 -27.11
C LEU A 40 -23.52 -7.53 -26.91
N GLY A 41 -23.90 -6.28 -26.63
CA GLY A 41 -25.29 -5.91 -26.38
C GLY A 41 -25.81 -6.50 -25.05
N ALA A 42 -24.95 -7.10 -24.25
CA ALA A 42 -25.32 -7.62 -22.95
C ALA A 42 -25.67 -6.44 -22.02
N ARG A 43 -26.89 -6.44 -21.51
CA ARG A 43 -27.28 -5.48 -20.46
C ARG A 43 -27.07 -6.18 -19.11
N PRO A 44 -26.02 -5.82 -18.35
CA PRO A 44 -25.87 -6.36 -17.01
C PRO A 44 -27.06 -5.95 -16.15
N PRO A 45 -27.52 -6.82 -15.26
CA PRO A 45 -28.68 -6.54 -14.40
C PRO A 45 -28.40 -5.42 -13.37
N LEU A 46 -27.15 -5.08 -13.18
CA LEU A 46 -26.68 -3.97 -12.32
C LEU A 46 -25.91 -2.96 -13.17
N GLY A 47 -26.05 -1.68 -12.81
CA GLY A 47 -25.20 -0.63 -13.39
C GLY A 47 -23.73 -0.88 -13.05
N ILE A 48 -22.85 -0.48 -13.96
CA ILE A 48 -21.39 -0.58 -13.77
C ILE A 48 -20.82 0.83 -13.68
N THR A 49 -20.14 1.12 -12.59
CA THR A 49 -19.33 2.32 -12.41
C THR A 49 -17.86 1.92 -12.46
N HIS A 50 -17.08 2.59 -13.29
CA HIS A 50 -15.64 2.40 -13.36
C HIS A 50 -14.95 3.64 -12.81
N LEU A 51 -14.29 3.51 -11.65
CA LEU A 51 -13.64 4.60 -10.95
C LEU A 51 -12.13 4.50 -11.10
N PHE A 52 -11.50 5.58 -11.56
CA PHE A 52 -10.06 5.76 -11.60
C PHE A 52 -9.65 6.85 -10.61
N VAL A 53 -8.65 6.58 -9.80
CA VAL A 53 -8.08 7.53 -8.86
C VAL A 53 -6.58 7.62 -9.06
N SER A 54 -5.97 8.75 -8.68
CA SER A 54 -4.55 9.04 -8.91
C SER A 54 -3.71 9.02 -7.62
N ASP A 55 -4.31 8.76 -6.47
CA ASP A 55 -3.70 8.91 -5.15
C ASP A 55 -3.78 7.65 -4.27
N GLU A 56 -4.02 6.48 -4.88
CA GLU A 56 -4.12 5.20 -4.18
C GLU A 56 -2.82 4.87 -3.45
N GLU A 57 -1.67 5.01 -4.10
CA GLU A 57 -0.34 4.69 -3.58
C GLU A 57 0.07 5.50 -2.33
N ILE A 58 -0.61 6.58 -2.07
CA ILE A 58 -0.40 7.40 -0.87
C ILE A 58 -1.56 7.29 0.13
N GLY A 59 -2.47 6.33 -0.07
CA GLY A 59 -3.59 6.04 0.82
C GLY A 59 -4.87 6.82 0.52
N SER A 60 -5.04 7.29 -0.71
CA SER A 60 -6.26 7.93 -1.22
C SER A 60 -6.72 9.18 -0.41
N PRO A 61 -5.82 10.11 -0.04
CA PRO A 61 -6.19 11.24 0.84
C PRO A 61 -7.24 12.17 0.22
N THR A 62 -7.30 12.25 -1.12
CA THR A 62 -8.23 13.14 -1.82
C THR A 62 -9.40 12.39 -2.46
N SER A 63 -9.24 11.12 -2.78
CA SER A 63 -10.27 10.31 -3.46
C SER A 63 -11.11 9.44 -2.51
N ARG A 64 -10.74 9.35 -1.25
CA ARG A 64 -11.37 8.46 -0.26
C ARG A 64 -12.89 8.65 -0.16
N GLU A 65 -13.36 9.89 -0.03
CA GLU A 65 -14.79 10.17 0.08
C GLU A 65 -15.57 9.70 -1.14
N LEU A 66 -15.02 9.91 -2.33
CA LEU A 66 -15.62 9.45 -3.59
C LEU A 66 -15.66 7.92 -3.65
N ILE A 67 -14.55 7.25 -3.31
CA ILE A 67 -14.46 5.78 -3.28
C ILE A 67 -15.51 5.21 -2.33
N GLU A 68 -15.60 5.75 -1.12
CA GLU A 68 -16.57 5.29 -0.13
C GLU A 68 -18.02 5.57 -0.57
N ALA A 69 -18.28 6.72 -1.16
CA ALA A 69 -19.62 7.08 -1.64
C ALA A 69 -20.11 6.16 -2.76
N GLU A 70 -19.24 5.84 -3.72
CA GLU A 70 -19.58 4.91 -4.80
C GLU A 70 -19.63 3.46 -4.30
N GLY A 71 -18.73 3.06 -3.41
CA GLY A 71 -18.74 1.74 -2.80
C GLY A 71 -20.02 1.43 -2.03
N ARG A 72 -20.59 2.43 -1.30
CA ARG A 72 -21.85 2.27 -0.58
C ARG A 72 -23.06 2.05 -1.47
N LYS A 73 -23.02 2.49 -2.71
CA LYS A 73 -24.10 2.29 -3.70
C LYS A 73 -23.98 0.95 -4.43
N ALA A 74 -22.81 0.36 -4.41
CA ALA A 74 -22.50 -0.83 -5.19
C ALA A 74 -22.89 -2.11 -4.42
N LYS A 75 -23.47 -3.09 -5.13
CA LYS A 75 -23.67 -4.44 -4.60
C LYS A 75 -22.37 -5.22 -4.51
N TYR A 76 -21.45 -4.97 -5.44
CA TYR A 76 -20.12 -5.56 -5.51
C TYR A 76 -19.10 -4.49 -5.83
N VAL A 77 -17.95 -4.57 -5.20
CA VAL A 77 -16.79 -3.72 -5.49
C VAL A 77 -15.66 -4.64 -5.93
N LEU A 78 -15.17 -4.44 -7.15
CA LEU A 78 -14.06 -5.20 -7.73
C LEU A 78 -12.85 -4.28 -7.82
N VAL A 79 -11.78 -4.65 -7.16
CA VAL A 79 -10.50 -3.94 -7.19
C VAL A 79 -9.55 -4.78 -8.04
N THR A 80 -9.11 -4.22 -9.17
CA THR A 80 -8.36 -4.95 -10.20
C THR A 80 -6.86 -4.95 -9.97
N GLU A 81 -6.47 -5.01 -8.71
CA GLU A 81 -5.09 -5.23 -8.28
C GLU A 81 -4.57 -6.59 -8.76
N PRO A 82 -3.24 -6.77 -8.83
CA PRO A 82 -2.65 -8.03 -9.25
C PRO A 82 -3.14 -9.23 -8.43
N ALA A 83 -3.45 -10.31 -9.12
CA ALA A 83 -3.76 -11.58 -8.48
C ALA A 83 -2.57 -12.09 -7.64
N ARG A 84 -2.87 -12.80 -6.57
CA ARG A 84 -1.84 -13.50 -5.77
C ARG A 84 -1.40 -14.78 -6.47
N ASP A 85 -0.33 -15.38 -5.97
CA ASP A 85 0.26 -16.61 -6.51
C ASP A 85 -0.81 -17.68 -6.83
N GLY A 86 -0.74 -18.23 -8.04
CA GLY A 86 -1.71 -19.18 -8.54
C GLY A 86 -3.06 -18.58 -8.95
N GLY A 87 -3.14 -17.27 -9.22
CA GLY A 87 -4.35 -16.60 -9.68
C GLY A 87 -5.40 -16.35 -8.59
N LYS A 88 -5.01 -16.42 -7.32
CA LYS A 88 -5.93 -16.25 -6.19
C LYS A 88 -6.36 -14.78 -6.06
N ILE A 89 -7.65 -14.60 -5.82
CA ILE A 89 -8.23 -13.29 -5.48
C ILE A 89 -8.18 -13.04 -3.97
N VAL A 90 -8.11 -11.77 -3.59
CA VAL A 90 -8.11 -11.34 -2.19
C VAL A 90 -9.54 -11.02 -1.77
N THR A 91 -10.07 -11.74 -0.80
CA THR A 91 -11.42 -11.55 -0.25
C THR A 91 -11.44 -10.96 1.14
N GLY A 92 -10.28 -10.77 1.76
CA GLY A 92 -10.13 -10.15 3.07
C GLY A 92 -8.74 -9.56 3.24
N ARG A 93 -8.62 -8.50 4.00
CA ARG A 93 -7.35 -7.83 4.30
C ARG A 93 -7.20 -7.60 5.80
N LYS A 94 -5.95 -7.57 6.24
CA LYS A 94 -5.60 -7.16 7.60
C LYS A 94 -5.70 -5.64 7.70
N GLY A 95 -5.94 -5.14 8.91
CA GLY A 95 -5.83 -3.73 9.20
C GLY A 95 -4.38 -3.25 9.06
N VAL A 96 -4.23 -1.99 8.68
CA VAL A 96 -2.93 -1.30 8.62
C VAL A 96 -3.01 -0.08 9.52
N ALA A 97 -1.97 0.14 10.33
CA ALA A 97 -1.83 1.34 11.13
C ALA A 97 -0.42 1.91 10.97
N ARG A 98 -0.32 3.23 10.98
CA ARG A 98 0.97 3.94 10.95
C ARG A 98 1.09 4.75 12.24
N PHE A 99 2.24 4.66 12.88
CA PHE A 99 2.54 5.37 14.11
C PHE A 99 3.81 6.21 13.94
N GLU A 100 3.83 7.36 14.57
CA GLU A 100 5.02 8.17 14.77
C GLU A 100 5.35 8.17 16.27
N ILE A 101 6.59 7.84 16.60
CA ILE A 101 7.06 7.77 17.96
C ILE A 101 8.14 8.84 18.18
N PHE A 102 7.92 9.72 19.13
CA PHE A 102 8.85 10.79 19.47
C PHE A 102 9.56 10.48 20.78
N ILE A 103 10.89 10.49 20.76
CA ILE A 103 11.71 10.25 21.93
C ILE A 103 12.49 11.52 22.24
N LYS A 104 12.32 12.05 23.45
CA LYS A 104 13.01 13.25 23.93
C LYS A 104 14.06 12.89 24.95
N GLY A 105 15.30 13.22 24.66
CA GLY A 105 16.43 13.07 25.56
C GLY A 105 16.73 14.35 26.35
N VAL A 106 17.80 14.28 27.12
CA VAL A 106 18.39 15.42 27.84
C VAL A 106 19.84 15.58 27.36
N PRO A 107 20.21 16.72 26.75
CA PRO A 107 21.57 16.92 26.31
C PRO A 107 22.52 17.13 27.49
N SER A 108 23.74 16.63 27.35
CA SER A 108 24.85 16.89 28.30
C SER A 108 26.17 16.80 27.56
N HIS A 109 27.20 17.40 28.14
CA HIS A 109 28.54 17.27 27.60
C HIS A 109 29.12 15.87 27.89
N SER A 110 29.46 15.14 26.86
CA SER A 110 29.85 13.72 26.93
C SER A 110 31.14 13.46 27.75
N GLY A 111 32.04 14.45 27.81
CA GLY A 111 33.30 14.31 28.53
C GLY A 111 33.28 14.80 29.99
N THR A 112 32.46 15.82 30.34
CA THR A 112 32.48 16.45 31.65
C THR A 112 31.30 16.09 32.55
N ARG A 113 30.12 15.86 31.98
CA ARG A 113 28.90 15.57 32.72
C ARG A 113 28.00 14.53 32.02
N PRO A 114 28.53 13.36 31.65
CA PRO A 114 27.74 12.37 30.90
C PRO A 114 26.54 11.83 31.70
N GLN A 115 26.64 11.83 33.05
CA GLN A 115 25.59 11.36 33.95
C GLN A 115 24.34 12.27 33.98
N ASP A 116 24.48 13.54 33.60
CA ASP A 116 23.37 14.50 33.59
C ASP A 116 22.49 14.36 32.31
N GLY A 117 23.01 13.63 31.34
CA GLY A 117 22.34 13.42 30.05
C GLY A 117 21.44 12.20 30.01
N ARG A 118 20.52 12.20 29.04
CA ARG A 118 19.72 11.03 28.68
C ARG A 118 19.70 10.92 27.17
N SER A 119 20.30 9.87 26.67
CA SER A 119 20.39 9.66 25.21
C SER A 119 19.07 9.19 24.63
N ALA A 120 18.44 10.03 23.81
CA ALA A 120 17.28 9.65 23.02
C ALA A 120 17.61 8.53 22.02
N VAL A 121 18.84 8.53 21.48
CA VAL A 121 19.29 7.50 20.51
C VAL A 121 19.42 6.13 21.19
N ARG A 122 19.89 6.08 22.44
CA ARG A 122 19.92 4.82 23.21
C ARG A 122 18.52 4.27 23.41
N GLU A 123 17.59 5.13 23.84
CA GLU A 123 16.21 4.74 24.06
C GLU A 123 15.52 4.33 22.76
N LEU A 124 15.82 5.00 21.65
CA LEU A 124 15.34 4.59 20.33
C LEU A 124 15.74 3.14 19.99
N GLY A 125 16.98 2.75 20.32
CA GLY A 125 17.43 1.36 20.14
C GLY A 125 16.58 0.35 20.93
N ASN A 126 16.23 0.67 22.18
CA ASN A 126 15.34 -0.17 23.01
C ASN A 126 13.94 -0.25 22.40
N VAL A 127 13.39 0.89 21.98
CA VAL A 127 12.06 0.97 21.35
C VAL A 127 12.01 0.17 20.06
N ILE A 128 13.02 0.26 19.20
CA ILE A 128 13.08 -0.53 17.95
C ILE A 128 13.05 -2.02 18.27
N GLN A 129 13.86 -2.49 19.21
CA GLN A 129 13.87 -3.90 19.59
C GLN A 129 12.51 -4.37 20.14
N ALA A 130 11.86 -3.55 20.96
CA ALA A 130 10.55 -3.87 21.51
C ALA A 130 9.47 -3.94 20.41
N LEU A 131 9.52 -3.03 19.45
CA LEU A 131 8.58 -3.03 18.31
C LEU A 131 8.79 -4.24 17.39
N GLU A 132 10.04 -4.55 17.05
CA GLU A 132 10.35 -5.73 16.24
C GLU A 132 9.95 -7.04 16.93
N ALA A 133 10.04 -7.10 18.25
CA ALA A 133 9.60 -8.25 19.06
C ALA A 133 8.06 -8.46 19.03
N MET A 134 7.29 -7.47 18.58
CA MET A 134 5.83 -7.61 18.42
C MET A 134 5.43 -8.36 17.15
N ASN A 135 6.37 -8.70 16.28
CA ASN A 135 6.09 -9.50 15.09
C ASN A 135 5.58 -10.89 15.50
N ASP A 136 4.44 -11.28 14.96
CA ASP A 136 3.83 -12.60 15.15
C ASP A 136 3.24 -13.10 13.84
N VAL A 137 4.05 -13.85 13.11
CA VAL A 137 3.67 -14.40 11.80
C VAL A 137 2.49 -15.37 11.94
N SER A 138 2.39 -16.10 13.05
CA SER A 138 1.32 -17.07 13.28
C SER A 138 -0.05 -16.41 13.40
N ARG A 139 -0.09 -15.22 14.01
CA ARG A 139 -1.29 -14.39 14.12
C ARG A 139 -1.43 -13.42 12.94
N GLY A 140 -0.43 -13.42 12.06
CA GLY A 140 -0.38 -12.51 10.92
C GLY A 140 -0.15 -11.06 11.28
N VAL A 141 0.48 -10.79 12.42
CA VAL A 141 0.91 -9.45 12.85
C VAL A 141 2.30 -9.19 12.31
N SER A 142 2.47 -8.05 11.66
CA SER A 142 3.78 -7.57 11.22
C SER A 142 3.97 -6.12 11.66
N VAL A 143 5.12 -5.83 12.24
CA VAL A 143 5.55 -4.50 12.65
C VAL A 143 6.86 -4.20 11.95
N ASN A 144 6.99 -3.00 11.41
CA ASN A 144 8.20 -2.57 10.71
C ASN A 144 8.55 -1.14 11.09
N VAL A 145 9.78 -0.92 11.51
CA VAL A 145 10.34 0.41 11.74
C VAL A 145 11.00 0.88 10.44
N GLY A 146 10.25 1.58 9.62
CA GLY A 146 10.66 1.94 8.25
C GLY A 146 11.49 3.23 8.14
N VAL A 147 11.36 4.15 9.09
CA VAL A 147 12.06 5.45 9.06
C VAL A 147 12.49 5.85 10.47
N VAL A 148 13.72 6.29 10.59
CA VAL A 148 14.30 6.90 11.79
C VAL A 148 14.89 8.24 11.42
N ARG A 149 14.62 9.27 12.22
CA ARG A 149 15.17 10.62 12.08
C ARG A 149 15.61 11.13 13.43
N GLY A 150 16.70 11.89 13.46
CA GLY A 150 17.23 12.51 14.69
C GLY A 150 18.37 13.46 14.41
#